data_32e701e834708ebc0cb7e96d5cbd728e
#
_entry.id   32e701e834708ebc0cb7e96d5cbd728e
#
_cell.length_a   1.000
_cell.length_b   1.000
_cell.length_c   1.000
_cell.angle_alpha   90.00
_cell.angle_beta   90.00
_cell.angle_gamma   90.00
#
_symmetry.space_group_name_H-M   'P 1'
#
loop_
_entity.id
_entity.type
_entity.pdbx_description
1 polymer ?
#
loop_
_entity_poly.entity_id
_entity_poly.type
_entity_poly.pdbx_seq_one_letter_code
_entity_poly.pdbx_strand_id
1 'polypeptide(L)'
;MTVRVYDTLQRAKVDLEPRDPGRVSIYVCGPTVYDVPHIGHGRTALVYDVIRRYLRWRGLDVTYVSNVTDVEDKIIARAAETDSTEPELARRYEAAWFEQLGRLGVDPPDHVPRATEYIAAMIDRIAELVGTGHAYVVDGHGVYFDVASYPDYGALPHRDLAQLLESAGARVEVDDAKRSPVDFALWKAAKPGEPSWPSPWGEGRPGWHIECSTMSLDLLGEGFDLHGAGDDLVFPHNENERAQAEAAGHRSARHWLHSGMVELSGEKMSKSLGNFRALADALDVHGPRAVRVAVLQTHYRKATELGDAELTAAAGAVGRLDALARRARAAGLSGGGPPDPATRDRFVAEMDDDFGTPGALAAVFDAVGVAHQALDAGDPARAAPYVDAVLDLTGALGLPLDAGGDADADFDALVARRDAARAAGDYATADRLRDDLASRGIVLEDTPDGTRWHRR
;
A
#
# COMPACT_ATOMS: atom_id res chain seq x y z
N MET A 1 -2.07 -22.39 13.20
CA MET A 1 -1.95 -20.93 13.12
C MET A 1 -2.56 -20.55 11.78
N THR A 2 -3.74 -19.93 11.76
CA THR A 2 -4.48 -19.75 10.51
C THR A 2 -4.75 -18.26 10.30
N VAL A 3 -4.05 -17.65 9.36
CA VAL A 3 -4.38 -16.31 8.87
C VAL A 3 -5.52 -16.46 7.88
N ARG A 4 -6.57 -15.65 8.00
CA ARG A 4 -7.69 -15.59 7.06
C ARG A 4 -7.58 -14.35 6.20
N VAL A 5 -7.95 -14.46 4.95
CA VAL A 5 -7.94 -13.37 3.98
C VAL A 5 -9.30 -13.28 3.28
N TYR A 6 -9.78 -12.09 3.02
CA TYR A 6 -10.96 -11.92 2.18
C TYR A 6 -10.55 -12.06 0.71
N ASP A 7 -11.01 -13.12 0.10
CA ASP A 7 -10.79 -13.37 -1.32
C ASP A 7 -11.91 -12.70 -2.14
N THR A 8 -11.52 -11.79 -3.02
CA THR A 8 -12.47 -11.08 -3.89
C THR A 8 -13.19 -12.03 -4.84
N LEU A 9 -12.49 -13.06 -5.36
CA LEU A 9 -13.08 -14.04 -6.26
C LEU A 9 -14.16 -14.87 -5.57
N GLN A 10 -13.93 -15.26 -4.30
CA GLN A 10 -14.86 -16.07 -3.53
C GLN A 10 -15.88 -15.23 -2.75
N ARG A 11 -15.68 -13.92 -2.61
CA ARG A 11 -16.46 -13.01 -1.73
C ARG A 11 -16.57 -13.49 -0.29
N ALA A 12 -15.56 -14.16 0.20
CA ALA A 12 -15.55 -14.75 1.52
C ALA A 12 -14.17 -14.62 2.18
N LYS A 13 -14.16 -14.63 3.52
CA LYS A 13 -12.93 -14.82 4.26
C LYS A 13 -12.59 -16.32 4.25
N VAL A 14 -11.43 -16.64 3.73
CA VAL A 14 -10.90 -18.01 3.60
C VAL A 14 -9.57 -18.13 4.33
N ASP A 15 -9.19 -19.32 4.68
CA ASP A 15 -7.89 -19.59 5.29
C ASP A 15 -6.78 -19.37 4.24
N LEU A 16 -5.75 -18.64 4.61
CA LEU A 16 -4.55 -18.52 3.80
C LEU A 16 -3.75 -19.82 3.94
N GLU A 17 -3.88 -20.68 2.95
CA GLU A 17 -3.12 -21.92 2.82
C GLU A 17 -2.02 -21.71 1.77
N PRO A 18 -0.76 -21.44 2.18
CA PRO A 18 0.32 -21.25 1.24
C PRO A 18 0.53 -22.46 0.33
N ARG A 19 0.83 -22.22 -0.96
CA ARG A 19 1.18 -23.28 -1.91
C ARG A 19 2.37 -24.11 -1.40
N ASP A 20 3.37 -23.42 -0.88
CA ASP A 20 4.56 -24.01 -0.31
C ASP A 20 4.55 -23.81 1.23
N PRO A 21 4.51 -24.87 2.05
CA PRO A 21 4.40 -24.73 3.50
C PRO A 21 5.46 -23.79 4.10
N GLY A 22 5.02 -22.80 4.88
CA GLY A 22 5.89 -21.82 5.52
C GLY A 22 6.34 -20.67 4.61
N ARG A 23 5.97 -20.65 3.32
CA ARG A 23 6.30 -19.60 2.35
C ARG A 23 5.03 -18.98 1.78
N VAL A 24 5.05 -17.68 1.56
CA VAL A 24 3.95 -16.95 0.91
C VAL A 24 4.52 -16.12 -0.24
N SER A 25 3.95 -16.31 -1.42
CA SER A 25 4.26 -15.56 -2.63
C SER A 25 3.19 -14.49 -2.88
N ILE A 26 3.62 -13.23 -3.01
CA ILE A 26 2.74 -12.08 -3.19
C ILE A 26 3.14 -11.33 -4.46
N TYR A 27 2.21 -11.15 -5.39
CA TYR A 27 2.33 -10.21 -6.49
C TYR A 27 1.40 -9.03 -6.26
N VAL A 28 1.90 -7.81 -6.42
CA VAL A 28 1.08 -6.59 -6.34
C VAL A 28 1.27 -5.77 -7.59
N CYS A 29 0.17 -5.43 -8.26
CA CYS A 29 0.21 -4.53 -9.41
C CYS A 29 0.87 -3.21 -9.02
N GLY A 30 1.96 -2.91 -9.70
CA GLY A 30 2.75 -1.70 -9.50
C GLY A 30 2.22 -0.50 -10.28
N PRO A 31 2.93 0.63 -10.26
CA PRO A 31 2.51 1.85 -10.93
C PRO A 31 2.76 1.83 -12.43
N THR A 32 1.91 2.52 -13.18
CA THR A 32 2.26 3.06 -14.49
C THR A 32 2.98 4.39 -14.27
N VAL A 33 4.25 4.47 -14.68
CA VAL A 33 5.15 5.58 -14.32
C VAL A 33 5.09 6.74 -15.32
N TYR A 34 3.96 7.44 -15.34
CA TYR A 34 3.72 8.60 -16.21
C TYR A 34 3.60 9.94 -15.47
N ASP A 35 3.51 9.92 -14.14
CA ASP A 35 3.34 11.11 -13.30
C ASP A 35 3.76 10.83 -11.84
N VAL A 36 3.84 11.90 -11.01
CA VAL A 36 4.15 11.78 -9.59
C VAL A 36 3.12 10.91 -8.84
N PRO A 37 3.54 10.12 -7.85
CA PRO A 37 2.62 9.30 -7.07
C PRO A 37 1.72 10.17 -6.19
N HIS A 38 0.46 9.77 -6.08
CA HIS A 38 -0.50 10.38 -5.18
C HIS A 38 -0.72 9.54 -3.91
N ILE A 39 -1.37 10.11 -2.91
CA ILE A 39 -1.60 9.46 -1.62
C ILE A 39 -2.35 8.12 -1.73
N GLY A 40 -3.21 7.94 -2.74
CA GLY A 40 -3.89 6.67 -3.02
C GLY A 40 -2.91 5.56 -3.41
N HIS A 41 -1.91 5.87 -4.25
CA HIS A 41 -0.83 4.92 -4.57
C HIS A 41 -0.03 4.57 -3.31
N GLY A 42 0.32 5.58 -2.50
CA GLY A 42 1.01 5.39 -1.22
C GLY A 42 0.22 4.48 -0.28
N ARG A 43 -1.11 4.65 -0.22
CA ARG A 43 -2.00 3.79 0.58
C ARG A 43 -1.92 2.34 0.15
N THR A 44 -2.08 2.05 -1.16
CA THR A 44 -2.03 0.68 -1.67
C THR A 44 -0.69 0.03 -1.35
N ALA A 45 0.43 0.70 -1.64
CA ALA A 45 1.76 0.18 -1.34
C ALA A 45 1.95 -0.09 0.17
N LEU A 46 1.47 0.82 1.03
CA LEU A 46 1.55 0.68 2.48
C LEU A 46 0.72 -0.49 3.02
N VAL A 47 -0.48 -0.71 2.48
CA VAL A 47 -1.33 -1.85 2.86
C VAL A 47 -0.59 -3.17 2.62
N TYR A 48 -0.03 -3.37 1.44
CA TYR A 48 0.69 -4.61 1.14
C TYR A 48 2.04 -4.71 1.84
N ASP A 49 2.70 -3.59 2.15
CA ASP A 49 3.87 -3.57 3.05
C ASP A 49 3.52 -4.11 4.44
N VAL A 50 2.41 -3.67 5.01
CA VAL A 50 1.96 -4.13 6.34
C VAL A 50 1.55 -5.61 6.32
N ILE A 51 0.85 -6.06 5.27
CA ILE A 51 0.52 -7.48 5.08
C ILE A 51 1.80 -8.32 5.04
N ARG A 52 2.78 -7.93 4.22
CA ARG A 52 4.08 -8.61 4.13
C ARG A 52 4.82 -8.64 5.47
N ARG A 53 4.91 -7.48 6.17
CA ARG A 53 5.58 -7.38 7.48
C ARG A 53 4.90 -8.26 8.51
N TYR A 54 3.58 -8.25 8.57
CA TYR A 54 2.84 -9.09 9.50
C TYR A 54 3.06 -10.58 9.24
N LEU A 55 2.98 -11.04 8.00
CA LEU A 55 3.23 -12.43 7.65
C LEU A 55 4.67 -12.86 8.00
N ARG A 56 5.66 -12.00 7.76
CA ARG A 56 7.06 -12.23 8.20
C ARG A 56 7.18 -12.28 9.72
N TRP A 57 6.54 -11.37 10.44
CA TRP A 57 6.50 -11.36 11.90
C TRP A 57 5.84 -12.63 12.47
N ARG A 58 4.84 -13.20 11.75
CA ARG A 58 4.25 -14.51 12.05
C ARG A 58 5.18 -15.70 11.73
N GLY A 59 6.37 -15.46 11.22
CA GLY A 59 7.39 -16.47 10.93
C GLY A 59 7.29 -17.10 9.54
N LEU A 60 6.52 -16.50 8.61
CA LEU A 60 6.46 -16.94 7.22
C LEU A 60 7.58 -16.30 6.38
N ASP A 61 8.14 -17.08 5.46
CA ASP A 61 9.05 -16.57 4.42
C ASP A 61 8.20 -15.95 3.31
N VAL A 62 8.33 -14.64 3.07
CA VAL A 62 7.48 -13.92 2.11
C VAL A 62 8.33 -13.42 0.95
N THR A 63 7.99 -13.88 -0.25
CA THR A 63 8.49 -13.30 -1.51
C THR A 63 7.46 -12.30 -2.04
N TYR A 64 7.89 -11.04 -2.17
CA TYR A 64 7.04 -9.93 -2.59
C TYR A 64 7.52 -9.35 -3.91
N VAL A 65 6.66 -9.37 -4.91
CA VAL A 65 6.91 -8.83 -6.26
C VAL A 65 5.96 -7.65 -6.50
N SER A 66 6.50 -6.55 -7.00
CA SER A 66 5.67 -5.44 -7.53
C SER A 66 6.34 -4.89 -8.78
N ASN A 67 5.59 -4.89 -9.89
CA ASN A 67 6.12 -4.48 -11.19
C ASN A 67 6.17 -2.95 -11.35
N VAL A 68 6.81 -2.54 -12.43
CA VAL A 68 6.70 -1.19 -13.00
C VAL A 68 6.22 -1.32 -14.45
N THR A 69 5.09 -0.70 -14.77
CA THR A 69 4.65 -0.49 -16.14
C THR A 69 5.36 0.72 -16.70
N ASP A 70 6.41 0.49 -17.49
CA ASP A 70 7.29 1.48 -18.09
C ASP A 70 7.05 1.69 -19.59
N VAL A 71 6.05 1.04 -20.17
CA VAL A 71 5.53 1.23 -21.53
C VAL A 71 4.01 1.17 -21.54
N GLU A 72 3.35 2.28 -21.89
CA GLU A 72 1.87 2.37 -21.92
C GLU A 72 1.44 3.68 -22.61
N ASP A 73 0.19 3.73 -23.11
CA ASP A 73 -0.39 4.89 -23.82
C ASP A 73 -0.24 6.21 -23.05
N LYS A 74 -0.43 6.19 -21.73
CA LYS A 74 -0.29 7.38 -20.87
C LYS A 74 1.13 7.89 -20.80
N ILE A 75 2.13 6.99 -20.84
CA ILE A 75 3.55 7.38 -20.86
C ILE A 75 3.87 8.05 -22.19
N ILE A 76 3.41 7.46 -23.29
CA ILE A 76 3.59 8.00 -24.66
C ILE A 76 2.97 9.40 -24.77
N ALA A 77 1.70 9.53 -24.38
CA ALA A 77 1.00 10.82 -24.41
C ALA A 77 1.71 11.88 -23.53
N ARG A 78 2.12 11.50 -22.31
CA ARG A 78 2.79 12.41 -21.38
C ARG A 78 4.19 12.81 -21.85
N ALA A 79 4.93 11.90 -22.48
CA ALA A 79 6.22 12.19 -23.07
C ALA A 79 6.10 13.23 -24.19
N ALA A 80 5.10 13.09 -25.07
CA ALA A 80 4.80 14.06 -26.13
C ALA A 80 4.41 15.45 -25.58
N GLU A 81 3.66 15.51 -24.47
CA GLU A 81 3.28 16.77 -23.79
C GLU A 81 4.48 17.49 -23.15
N THR A 82 5.50 16.75 -22.72
CA THR A 82 6.62 17.28 -21.92
C THR A 82 7.94 17.39 -22.70
N ASP A 83 7.91 17.20 -24.03
CA ASP A 83 9.09 17.19 -24.90
C ASP A 83 10.22 16.27 -24.37
N SER A 84 9.82 15.08 -23.94
CA SER A 84 10.67 14.05 -23.36
C SER A 84 10.50 12.74 -24.13
N THR A 85 11.45 11.81 -24.02
CA THR A 85 11.26 10.46 -24.53
C THR A 85 10.55 9.59 -23.49
N GLU A 86 9.81 8.56 -23.94
CA GLU A 86 9.09 7.63 -23.05
C GLU A 86 10.03 6.98 -22.03
N PRO A 87 11.25 6.45 -22.40
CA PRO A 87 12.15 5.87 -21.45
C PRO A 87 12.73 6.86 -20.42
N GLU A 88 12.91 8.12 -20.80
CA GLU A 88 13.37 9.17 -19.86
C GLU A 88 12.26 9.53 -18.88
N LEU A 89 11.03 9.67 -19.39
CA LEU A 89 9.86 9.94 -18.57
C LEU A 89 9.62 8.80 -17.55
N ALA A 90 9.60 7.56 -18.03
CA ALA A 90 9.39 6.38 -17.21
C ALA A 90 10.45 6.29 -16.10
N ARG A 91 11.74 6.39 -16.42
CA ARG A 91 12.82 6.37 -15.41
C ARG A 91 12.68 7.47 -14.37
N ARG A 92 12.29 8.69 -14.77
CA ARG A 92 12.10 9.82 -13.86
C ARG A 92 10.99 9.55 -12.85
N TYR A 93 9.84 9.05 -13.29
CA TYR A 93 8.72 8.80 -12.41
C TYR A 93 8.84 7.49 -11.63
N GLU A 94 9.56 6.50 -12.16
CA GLU A 94 9.96 5.33 -11.40
C GLU A 94 10.87 5.71 -10.22
N ALA A 95 11.88 6.56 -10.46
CA ALA A 95 12.75 7.08 -9.40
C ALA A 95 11.94 7.85 -8.34
N ALA A 96 11.01 8.72 -8.76
CA ALA A 96 10.13 9.44 -7.86
C ALA A 96 9.20 8.49 -7.06
N TRP A 97 8.72 7.42 -7.68
CA TRP A 97 7.93 6.40 -7.01
C TRP A 97 8.69 5.74 -5.84
N PHE A 98 9.88 5.20 -6.11
CA PHE A 98 10.67 4.54 -5.07
C PHE A 98 11.20 5.50 -4.01
N GLU A 99 11.53 6.73 -4.37
CA GLU A 99 11.87 7.77 -3.41
C GLU A 99 10.72 8.01 -2.42
N GLN A 100 9.50 8.22 -2.92
CA GLN A 100 8.35 8.50 -2.06
C GLN A 100 7.96 7.28 -1.22
N LEU A 101 8.07 6.05 -1.74
CA LEU A 101 7.85 4.84 -0.95
C LEU A 101 8.90 4.69 0.17
N GLY A 102 10.17 4.96 -0.12
CA GLY A 102 11.23 4.97 0.89
C GLY A 102 10.96 6.00 1.99
N ARG A 103 10.53 7.22 1.61
CA ARG A 103 10.11 8.25 2.57
C ARG A 103 8.92 7.81 3.43
N LEU A 104 7.94 7.08 2.85
CA LEU A 104 6.80 6.52 3.56
C LEU A 104 7.18 5.36 4.49
N GLY A 105 8.41 4.86 4.40
CA GLY A 105 8.90 3.71 5.17
C GLY A 105 8.37 2.36 4.67
N VAL A 106 7.97 2.29 3.39
CA VAL A 106 7.64 1.04 2.70
C VAL A 106 8.93 0.35 2.31
N ASP A 107 9.09 -0.93 2.70
CA ASP A 107 10.25 -1.70 2.30
C ASP A 107 10.24 -1.96 0.79
N PRO A 108 11.40 -1.98 0.11
CA PRO A 108 11.44 -2.30 -1.31
C PRO A 108 10.90 -3.72 -1.57
N PRO A 109 10.27 -3.98 -2.72
CA PRO A 109 9.93 -5.32 -3.15
C PRO A 109 11.19 -6.21 -3.28
N ASP A 110 11.01 -7.53 -3.13
CA ASP A 110 12.11 -8.49 -3.36
C ASP A 110 12.46 -8.56 -4.86
N HIS A 111 11.45 -8.37 -5.75
CA HIS A 111 11.62 -8.25 -7.20
C HIS A 111 10.79 -7.09 -7.76
N VAL A 112 11.39 -6.35 -8.69
CA VAL A 112 10.78 -5.21 -9.39
C VAL A 112 10.93 -5.41 -10.89
N PRO A 113 10.10 -6.29 -11.51
CA PRO A 113 10.14 -6.47 -12.97
C PRO A 113 9.58 -5.25 -13.70
N ARG A 114 10.18 -4.90 -14.84
CA ARG A 114 9.68 -3.86 -15.73
C ARG A 114 9.05 -4.48 -16.96
N ALA A 115 7.95 -3.92 -17.46
CA ALA A 115 7.25 -4.43 -18.63
C ALA A 115 8.18 -4.58 -19.86
N THR A 116 9.06 -3.60 -20.07
CA THR A 116 10.01 -3.64 -21.20
C THR A 116 11.05 -4.78 -21.11
N GLU A 117 11.29 -5.33 -19.93
CA GLU A 117 12.21 -6.46 -19.73
C GLU A 117 11.55 -7.81 -20.04
N TYR A 118 10.21 -7.86 -20.18
CA TYR A 118 9.40 -9.08 -20.36
C TYR A 118 8.75 -9.21 -21.73
N ILE A 119 9.14 -8.40 -22.72
CA ILE A 119 8.52 -8.38 -24.06
C ILE A 119 8.50 -9.77 -24.71
N ALA A 120 9.62 -10.49 -24.68
CA ALA A 120 9.70 -11.82 -25.28
C ALA A 120 8.74 -12.81 -24.59
N ALA A 121 8.71 -12.82 -23.26
CA ALA A 121 7.80 -13.68 -22.49
C ALA A 121 6.32 -13.35 -22.74
N MET A 122 6.00 -12.06 -22.89
CA MET A 122 4.64 -11.64 -23.25
C MET A 122 4.26 -12.10 -24.65
N ILE A 123 5.17 -12.02 -25.64
CA ILE A 123 4.93 -12.53 -26.99
C ILE A 123 4.66 -14.04 -26.95
N ASP A 124 5.45 -14.80 -26.18
CA ASP A 124 5.24 -16.25 -26.03
C ASP A 124 3.87 -16.54 -25.40
N ARG A 125 3.47 -15.82 -24.37
CA ARG A 125 2.17 -15.97 -23.72
C ARG A 125 1.01 -15.61 -24.65
N ILE A 126 1.14 -14.58 -25.45
CA ILE A 126 0.16 -14.21 -26.47
C ILE A 126 0.06 -15.30 -27.56
N ALA A 127 1.19 -15.88 -27.96
CA ALA A 127 1.21 -16.97 -28.94
C ALA A 127 0.48 -18.24 -28.41
N GLU A 128 0.60 -18.54 -27.10
CA GLU A 128 -0.16 -19.60 -26.42
C GLU A 128 -1.68 -19.32 -26.53
N LEU A 129 -2.12 -18.10 -26.21
CA LEU A 129 -3.53 -17.71 -26.28
C LEU A 129 -4.08 -17.76 -27.71
N VAL A 130 -3.30 -17.39 -28.73
CA VAL A 130 -3.66 -17.53 -30.12
C VAL A 130 -3.74 -19.02 -30.51
N GLY A 131 -2.77 -19.83 -30.06
CA GLY A 131 -2.71 -21.26 -30.34
C GLY A 131 -3.86 -22.04 -29.69
N THR A 132 -4.35 -21.62 -28.54
CA THR A 132 -5.50 -22.23 -27.84
C THR A 132 -6.85 -21.69 -28.33
N GLY A 133 -6.86 -20.69 -29.21
CA GLY A 133 -8.08 -20.08 -29.75
C GLY A 133 -8.78 -19.07 -28.87
N HIS A 134 -8.09 -18.58 -27.82
CA HIS A 134 -8.60 -17.54 -26.91
C HIS A 134 -8.19 -16.13 -27.35
N ALA A 135 -7.37 -16.00 -28.37
CA ALA A 135 -7.00 -14.72 -28.96
C ALA A 135 -7.04 -14.78 -30.49
N TYR A 136 -7.22 -13.62 -31.12
CA TYR A 136 -7.27 -13.48 -32.57
C TYR A 136 -6.41 -12.31 -33.04
N VAL A 137 -5.83 -12.51 -34.25
CA VAL A 137 -5.01 -11.50 -34.91
C VAL A 137 -5.89 -10.65 -35.82
N VAL A 138 -5.67 -9.34 -35.83
CA VAL A 138 -6.28 -8.40 -36.77
C VAL A 138 -5.17 -7.67 -37.51
N ASP A 139 -5.07 -7.88 -38.81
CA ASP A 139 -4.03 -7.30 -39.65
C ASP A 139 -3.95 -5.79 -39.52
N GLY A 140 -2.77 -5.26 -39.21
CA GLY A 140 -2.51 -3.84 -39.03
C GLY A 140 -3.00 -3.26 -37.71
N HIS A 141 -3.65 -4.03 -36.84
CA HIS A 141 -4.15 -3.59 -35.52
C HIS A 141 -3.47 -4.31 -34.35
N GLY A 142 -3.18 -5.62 -34.48
CA GLY A 142 -2.49 -6.41 -33.45
C GLY A 142 -3.24 -7.68 -33.05
N VAL A 143 -3.19 -8.02 -31.75
CA VAL A 143 -3.83 -9.25 -31.23
C VAL A 143 -4.76 -8.87 -30.08
N TYR A 144 -5.95 -9.45 -30.10
CA TYR A 144 -6.98 -9.21 -29.09
C TYR A 144 -7.39 -10.53 -28.41
N PHE A 145 -7.68 -10.46 -27.12
CA PHE A 145 -8.29 -11.55 -26.38
C PHE A 145 -9.78 -11.63 -26.75
N ASP A 146 -10.26 -12.82 -27.09
CA ASP A 146 -11.67 -13.12 -27.36
C ASP A 146 -12.37 -13.46 -26.04
N VAL A 147 -13.02 -12.46 -25.43
CA VAL A 147 -13.70 -12.62 -24.15
C VAL A 147 -14.79 -13.69 -24.19
N ALA A 148 -15.48 -13.84 -25.31
CA ALA A 148 -16.52 -14.84 -25.47
C ALA A 148 -15.97 -16.28 -25.43
N SER A 149 -14.69 -16.47 -25.71
CA SER A 149 -14.01 -17.78 -25.66
C SER A 149 -13.72 -18.29 -24.24
N TYR A 150 -13.84 -17.43 -23.23
CA TYR A 150 -13.55 -17.74 -21.82
C TYR A 150 -14.83 -17.62 -20.97
N PRO A 151 -15.53 -18.74 -20.67
CA PRO A 151 -16.86 -18.71 -20.04
C PRO A 151 -16.87 -18.10 -18.62
N ASP A 152 -15.75 -18.18 -17.89
CA ASP A 152 -15.63 -17.66 -16.51
C ASP A 152 -15.27 -16.17 -16.46
N TYR A 153 -15.26 -15.46 -17.60
CA TYR A 153 -14.99 -14.02 -17.63
C TYR A 153 -16.05 -13.24 -16.89
N GLY A 154 -15.61 -12.36 -15.99
CA GLY A 154 -16.47 -11.58 -15.11
C GLY A 154 -16.63 -12.17 -13.70
N ALA A 155 -16.00 -13.31 -13.40
CA ALA A 155 -16.11 -13.95 -12.10
C ALA A 155 -15.46 -13.11 -10.99
N LEU A 156 -14.34 -12.46 -11.22
CA LEU A 156 -13.67 -11.62 -10.21
C LEU A 156 -14.50 -10.37 -9.83
N PRO A 157 -15.04 -9.57 -10.77
CA PRO A 157 -15.95 -8.47 -10.44
C PRO A 157 -17.38 -8.94 -10.13
N HIS A 158 -17.67 -10.24 -10.24
CA HIS A 158 -19.01 -10.82 -10.07
C HIS A 158 -20.08 -10.18 -10.96
N ARG A 159 -19.75 -10.04 -12.23
CA ARG A 159 -20.62 -9.50 -13.28
C ARG A 159 -20.66 -10.47 -14.44
N ASP A 160 -21.84 -10.71 -14.96
CA ASP A 160 -21.96 -11.47 -16.20
C ASP A 160 -21.58 -10.62 -17.43
N LEU A 161 -21.37 -11.28 -18.55
CA LEU A 161 -20.92 -10.63 -19.81
C LEU A 161 -21.92 -9.56 -20.28
N ALA A 162 -23.22 -9.76 -20.09
CA ALA A 162 -24.24 -8.79 -20.47
C ALA A 162 -24.14 -7.49 -19.66
N GLN A 163 -23.96 -7.60 -18.35
CA GLN A 163 -23.71 -6.45 -17.46
C GLN A 163 -22.41 -5.72 -17.79
N LEU A 164 -21.37 -6.48 -18.20
CA LEU A 164 -20.11 -5.89 -18.65
C LEU A 164 -20.26 -5.14 -19.96
N LEU A 165 -21.01 -5.68 -20.91
CA LEU A 165 -21.33 -5.03 -22.19
C LEU A 165 -22.14 -3.74 -21.98
N GLU A 166 -23.15 -3.73 -21.11
CA GLU A 166 -23.92 -2.54 -20.78
C GLU A 166 -23.04 -1.44 -20.12
N SER A 167 -22.09 -1.84 -19.30
CA SER A 167 -21.17 -0.92 -18.61
C SER A 167 -19.94 -0.51 -19.45
N ALA A 168 -19.70 -1.20 -20.56
CA ALA A 168 -18.52 -1.03 -21.42
C ALA A 168 -18.39 0.38 -22.02
N GLY A 169 -19.51 1.08 -22.23
CA GLY A 169 -19.53 2.39 -22.90
C GLY A 169 -18.73 3.51 -22.25
N ALA A 170 -18.26 3.36 -20.99
CA ALA A 170 -17.56 4.43 -20.25
C ALA A 170 -16.08 4.11 -19.95
N ARG A 171 -15.64 2.85 -20.04
CA ARG A 171 -14.30 2.41 -19.60
C ARG A 171 -13.53 1.57 -20.62
N VAL A 172 -14.15 1.24 -21.75
CA VAL A 172 -13.55 0.39 -22.77
C VAL A 172 -13.10 1.26 -23.94
N GLU A 173 -11.84 1.06 -24.34
CA GLU A 173 -11.31 1.67 -25.56
C GLU A 173 -12.15 1.23 -26.77
N VAL A 174 -12.79 2.20 -27.43
CA VAL A 174 -13.56 1.95 -28.64
C VAL A 174 -12.57 1.70 -29.77
N ASP A 175 -12.50 0.47 -30.24
CA ASP A 175 -11.66 0.07 -31.36
C ASP A 175 -12.51 -0.79 -32.30
N ASP A 176 -12.77 -0.29 -33.50
CA ASP A 176 -13.60 -0.94 -34.53
C ASP A 176 -12.98 -2.26 -35.03
N ALA A 177 -11.70 -2.52 -34.70
CA ALA A 177 -11.03 -3.79 -35.03
C ALA A 177 -11.46 -4.94 -34.11
N LYS A 178 -12.06 -4.68 -32.96
CA LYS A 178 -12.51 -5.69 -32.01
C LYS A 178 -13.76 -6.41 -32.52
N ARG A 179 -13.83 -7.74 -32.29
CA ARG A 179 -15.04 -8.51 -32.52
C ARG A 179 -16.17 -8.20 -31.56
N SER A 180 -15.80 -7.88 -30.33
CA SER A 180 -16.72 -7.48 -29.27
C SER A 180 -16.14 -6.27 -28.50
N PRO A 181 -16.99 -5.32 -28.04
CA PRO A 181 -16.52 -4.17 -27.26
C PRO A 181 -15.76 -4.52 -25.99
N VAL A 182 -16.00 -5.70 -25.40
CA VAL A 182 -15.33 -6.17 -24.18
C VAL A 182 -14.00 -6.86 -24.45
N ASP A 183 -13.69 -7.22 -25.71
CA ASP A 183 -12.39 -7.76 -26.07
C ASP A 183 -11.31 -6.73 -25.78
N PHE A 184 -10.11 -7.18 -25.45
CA PHE A 184 -9.03 -6.28 -25.05
C PHE A 184 -7.72 -6.63 -25.75
N ALA A 185 -6.89 -5.60 -25.96
CA ALA A 185 -5.64 -5.76 -26.67
C ALA A 185 -4.62 -6.56 -25.83
N LEU A 186 -4.02 -7.55 -26.46
CA LEU A 186 -2.85 -8.29 -25.98
C LEU A 186 -1.56 -7.73 -26.59
N TRP A 187 -1.62 -7.39 -27.89
CA TRP A 187 -0.55 -6.75 -28.64
C TRP A 187 -1.13 -5.63 -29.49
N LYS A 188 -0.59 -4.44 -29.38
CA LYS A 188 -1.02 -3.26 -30.15
C LYS A 188 -0.02 -3.02 -31.28
N ALA A 189 -0.46 -2.95 -32.53
CA ALA A 189 0.39 -2.56 -33.64
C ALA A 189 0.97 -1.17 -33.44
N ALA A 190 2.26 -1.00 -33.74
CA ALA A 190 2.95 0.26 -33.55
C ALA A 190 2.41 1.37 -34.47
N LYS A 191 2.22 2.55 -33.93
CA LYS A 191 2.00 3.76 -34.70
C LYS A 191 3.34 4.49 -34.94
N PRO A 192 3.44 5.31 -35.99
CA PRO A 192 4.67 6.06 -36.24
C PRO A 192 5.12 6.88 -35.02
N GLY A 193 6.35 6.66 -34.57
CA GLY A 193 6.94 7.36 -33.42
C GLY A 193 6.66 6.74 -32.06
N GLU A 194 5.86 5.68 -31.95
CA GLU A 194 5.68 4.91 -30.71
C GLU A 194 6.82 3.88 -30.51
N PRO A 195 7.14 3.53 -29.25
CA PRO A 195 8.04 2.41 -28.99
C PRO A 195 7.46 1.12 -29.53
N SER A 196 8.29 0.28 -30.15
CA SER A 196 7.86 -0.98 -30.73
C SER A 196 8.91 -2.08 -30.65
N TRP A 197 8.44 -3.31 -30.69
CA TRP A 197 9.25 -4.52 -30.73
C TRP A 197 8.75 -5.45 -31.83
N PRO A 198 9.65 -6.22 -32.47
CA PRO A 198 9.25 -7.20 -33.46
C PRO A 198 8.47 -8.35 -32.81
N SER A 199 7.39 -8.76 -33.47
CA SER A 199 6.59 -9.91 -33.05
C SER A 199 6.12 -10.72 -34.29
N PRO A 200 5.56 -11.94 -34.11
CA PRO A 200 4.93 -12.71 -35.20
C PRO A 200 3.79 -11.95 -35.87
N TRP A 201 3.23 -10.95 -35.22
CA TRP A 201 2.08 -10.17 -35.73
C TRP A 201 2.49 -8.77 -36.24
N GLY A 202 3.79 -8.54 -36.38
CA GLY A 202 4.38 -7.25 -36.79
C GLY A 202 4.95 -6.44 -35.64
N GLU A 203 5.50 -5.27 -35.98
CA GLU A 203 6.00 -4.31 -35.03
C GLU A 203 4.88 -3.79 -34.11
N GLY A 204 5.10 -3.80 -32.80
CA GLY A 204 4.08 -3.39 -31.85
C GLY A 204 4.58 -3.37 -30.40
N ARG A 205 3.64 -3.27 -29.48
CA ARG A 205 3.89 -3.25 -28.04
C ARG A 205 2.83 -4.05 -27.27
N PRO A 206 3.10 -4.50 -26.03
CA PRO A 206 2.13 -5.23 -25.25
C PRO A 206 0.90 -4.38 -24.90
N GLY A 207 -0.23 -5.02 -24.74
CA GLY A 207 -1.36 -4.47 -24.02
C GLY A 207 -1.08 -4.47 -22.53
N TRP A 208 -1.70 -3.55 -21.79
CA TRP A 208 -1.44 -3.33 -20.37
C TRP A 208 -1.66 -4.56 -19.45
N HIS A 209 -2.61 -5.44 -19.80
CA HIS A 209 -2.99 -6.55 -18.91
C HIS A 209 -2.07 -7.75 -19.01
N ILE A 210 -1.44 -7.99 -20.20
CA ILE A 210 -0.54 -9.13 -20.40
C ILE A 210 0.77 -8.99 -19.61
N GLU A 211 1.11 -7.77 -19.21
CA GLU A 211 2.32 -7.48 -18.42
C GLU A 211 2.28 -8.21 -17.09
N CYS A 212 1.26 -7.92 -16.26
CA CYS A 212 1.16 -8.47 -14.91
C CYS A 212 0.90 -9.97 -14.92
N SER A 213 0.06 -10.50 -15.83
CA SER A 213 -0.17 -11.94 -15.92
C SER A 213 1.10 -12.70 -16.29
N THR A 214 1.93 -12.15 -17.19
CA THR A 214 3.21 -12.76 -17.56
C THR A 214 4.23 -12.67 -16.45
N MET A 215 4.48 -11.47 -15.91
CA MET A 215 5.50 -11.25 -14.88
C MET A 215 5.20 -12.00 -13.59
N SER A 216 3.93 -12.08 -13.17
CA SER A 216 3.54 -12.80 -11.96
C SER A 216 3.78 -14.31 -12.08
N LEU A 217 3.39 -14.90 -13.21
CA LEU A 217 3.58 -16.34 -13.46
C LEU A 217 5.05 -16.70 -13.66
N ASP A 218 5.82 -15.85 -14.31
CA ASP A 218 7.25 -16.10 -14.56
C ASP A 218 8.07 -16.07 -13.25
N LEU A 219 7.82 -15.09 -12.39
CA LEU A 219 8.58 -14.90 -11.14
C LEU A 219 8.08 -15.78 -9.99
N LEU A 220 6.79 -15.99 -9.86
CA LEU A 220 6.20 -16.68 -8.71
C LEU A 220 5.69 -18.09 -9.06
N GLY A 221 5.56 -18.40 -10.35
CA GLY A 221 5.01 -19.67 -10.83
C GLY A 221 3.48 -19.73 -10.68
N GLU A 222 2.92 -20.78 -11.26
CA GLU A 222 1.46 -21.00 -11.26
C GLU A 222 0.89 -21.22 -9.86
N GLY A 223 -0.31 -20.67 -9.63
CA GLY A 223 -1.00 -20.80 -8.35
C GLY A 223 -0.23 -20.18 -7.21
N PHE A 224 0.46 -19.06 -7.44
CA PHE A 224 1.06 -18.27 -6.37
C PHE A 224 -0.01 -17.77 -5.39
N ASP A 225 0.38 -17.41 -4.17
CA ASP A 225 -0.58 -17.36 -3.07
C ASP A 225 -1.50 -16.13 -3.13
N LEU A 226 -0.94 -14.93 -3.22
CA LEU A 226 -1.71 -13.69 -3.13
C LEU A 226 -1.46 -12.77 -4.32
N HIS A 227 -2.53 -12.32 -4.98
CA HIS A 227 -2.51 -11.22 -5.93
C HIS A 227 -3.17 -9.99 -5.31
N GLY A 228 -2.44 -8.90 -5.22
CA GLY A 228 -2.87 -7.67 -4.60
C GLY A 228 -2.98 -6.48 -5.56
N ALA A 229 -3.99 -5.64 -5.37
CA ALA A 229 -4.19 -4.42 -6.16
C ALA A 229 -5.05 -3.38 -5.42
N GLY A 230 -5.27 -2.22 -6.03
CA GLY A 230 -6.36 -1.32 -5.65
C GLY A 230 -7.70 -1.84 -6.17
N ASP A 231 -8.79 -1.44 -5.51
CA ASP A 231 -10.16 -1.87 -5.87
C ASP A 231 -10.58 -1.43 -7.29
N ASP A 232 -9.98 -0.38 -7.82
CA ASP A 232 -10.17 0.09 -9.19
C ASP A 232 -9.58 -0.84 -10.26
N LEU A 233 -8.66 -1.73 -9.88
CA LEU A 233 -8.05 -2.72 -10.75
C LEU A 233 -8.81 -4.06 -10.81
N VAL A 234 -9.80 -4.30 -9.94
CA VAL A 234 -10.63 -5.51 -10.00
C VAL A 234 -11.14 -5.75 -11.41
N PHE A 235 -11.63 -4.66 -12.04
CA PHE A 235 -12.08 -4.68 -13.43
C PHE A 235 -11.71 -3.36 -14.13
N PRO A 236 -11.14 -3.44 -15.34
CA PRO A 236 -10.93 -4.67 -16.14
C PRO A 236 -9.60 -5.40 -15.85
N HIS A 237 -8.62 -4.77 -15.17
CA HIS A 237 -7.22 -5.20 -15.17
C HIS A 237 -7.02 -6.62 -14.61
N ASN A 238 -7.40 -6.86 -13.37
CA ASN A 238 -7.17 -8.15 -12.72
C ASN A 238 -8.05 -9.28 -13.28
N GLU A 239 -9.28 -8.97 -13.72
CA GLU A 239 -10.09 -9.95 -14.44
C GLU A 239 -9.42 -10.36 -15.77
N ASN A 240 -8.85 -9.39 -16.49
CA ASN A 240 -8.13 -9.68 -17.74
C ASN A 240 -6.86 -10.50 -17.49
N GLU A 241 -6.11 -10.21 -16.42
CA GLU A 241 -4.95 -11.01 -16.02
C GLU A 241 -5.34 -12.46 -15.72
N ARG A 242 -6.42 -12.65 -14.94
CA ARG A 242 -6.95 -13.98 -14.61
C ARG A 242 -7.36 -14.74 -15.87
N ALA A 243 -8.12 -14.09 -16.75
CA ALA A 243 -8.57 -14.66 -18.00
C ALA A 243 -7.39 -15.06 -18.91
N GLN A 244 -6.36 -14.22 -19.03
CA GLN A 244 -5.15 -14.54 -19.81
C GLN A 244 -4.41 -15.76 -19.25
N ALA A 245 -4.23 -15.85 -17.95
CA ALA A 245 -3.54 -16.98 -17.31
C ALA A 245 -4.34 -18.28 -17.51
N GLU A 246 -5.62 -18.28 -17.15
CA GLU A 246 -6.45 -19.48 -17.11
C GLU A 246 -6.83 -19.97 -18.52
N ALA A 247 -7.08 -19.07 -19.48
CA ALA A 247 -7.32 -19.42 -20.88
C ALA A 247 -6.07 -20.03 -21.58
N ALA A 248 -4.86 -19.63 -21.14
CA ALA A 248 -3.62 -20.27 -21.59
C ALA A 248 -3.34 -21.62 -20.91
N GLY A 249 -4.19 -22.05 -19.96
CA GLY A 249 -4.07 -23.34 -19.26
C GLY A 249 -3.23 -23.26 -17.97
N HIS A 250 -2.88 -22.06 -17.51
CA HIS A 250 -2.14 -21.85 -16.27
C HIS A 250 -3.06 -21.56 -15.10
N ARG A 251 -2.64 -21.88 -13.89
CA ARG A 251 -3.36 -21.47 -12.67
C ARG A 251 -2.98 -20.05 -12.29
N SER A 252 -3.96 -19.17 -12.19
CA SER A 252 -3.80 -17.82 -11.68
C SER A 252 -3.50 -17.81 -10.18
N ALA A 253 -3.50 -16.63 -9.54
CA ALA A 253 -3.33 -16.52 -8.09
C ALA A 253 -4.40 -17.31 -7.32
N ARG A 254 -4.02 -17.85 -6.15
CA ARG A 254 -4.94 -18.59 -5.27
C ARG A 254 -5.94 -17.66 -4.58
N HIS A 255 -5.52 -16.44 -4.24
CA HIS A 255 -6.35 -15.44 -3.58
C HIS A 255 -6.14 -14.05 -4.19
N TRP A 256 -7.24 -13.32 -4.35
CA TRP A 256 -7.27 -11.97 -4.90
C TRP A 256 -7.68 -10.97 -3.84
N LEU A 257 -6.76 -10.06 -3.46
CA LEU A 257 -6.96 -9.07 -2.44
C LEU A 257 -7.00 -7.67 -3.04
N HIS A 258 -8.00 -6.86 -2.64
CA HIS A 258 -8.13 -5.49 -3.14
C HIS A 258 -8.23 -4.48 -2.01
N SER A 259 -7.43 -3.42 -2.10
CA SER A 259 -7.47 -2.30 -1.15
C SER A 259 -8.47 -1.24 -1.61
N GLY A 260 -9.28 -0.75 -0.69
CA GLY A 260 -10.28 0.28 -0.99
C GLY A 260 -9.64 1.59 -1.47
N MET A 261 -10.46 2.51 -1.98
CA MET A 261 -10.01 3.78 -2.56
C MET A 261 -9.78 4.86 -1.50
N VAL A 262 -8.95 5.86 -1.83
CA VAL A 262 -8.86 7.10 -1.06
C VAL A 262 -9.92 8.07 -1.51
N GLU A 263 -10.62 8.65 -0.54
CA GLU A 263 -11.58 9.73 -0.72
C GLU A 263 -11.00 11.03 -0.14
N LEU A 264 -11.38 12.15 -0.72
CA LEU A 264 -11.12 13.49 -0.21
C LEU A 264 -12.42 14.27 -0.20
N SER A 265 -12.85 14.70 0.98
CA SER A 265 -14.14 15.40 1.18
C SER A 265 -15.35 14.58 0.72
N GLY A 266 -15.32 13.26 0.94
CA GLY A 266 -16.39 12.33 0.59
C GLY A 266 -16.49 12.00 -0.91
N GLU A 267 -15.53 12.44 -1.72
CA GLU A 267 -15.47 12.15 -3.15
C GLU A 267 -14.19 11.34 -3.48
N LYS A 268 -14.31 10.42 -4.45
CA LYS A 268 -13.17 9.70 -4.98
C LYS A 268 -12.11 10.70 -5.45
N MET A 269 -10.89 10.54 -4.96
CA MET A 269 -9.76 11.36 -5.42
C MET A 269 -9.50 11.13 -6.92
N SER A 270 -9.47 12.21 -7.70
CA SER A 270 -9.14 12.16 -9.12
C SER A 270 -8.54 13.49 -9.59
N LYS A 271 -7.61 13.40 -10.57
CA LYS A 271 -7.00 14.59 -11.19
C LYS A 271 -8.03 15.45 -11.93
N SER A 272 -9.03 14.81 -12.55
CA SER A 272 -10.08 15.50 -13.30
C SER A 272 -11.03 16.30 -12.41
N LEU A 273 -11.17 15.93 -11.14
CA LEU A 273 -11.97 16.66 -10.15
C LEU A 273 -11.15 17.75 -9.42
N GLY A 274 -9.86 17.84 -9.68
CA GLY A 274 -8.98 18.83 -9.01
C GLY A 274 -8.75 18.55 -7.51
N ASN A 275 -9.19 17.40 -6.98
CA ASN A 275 -9.01 16.97 -5.60
C ASN A 275 -7.81 16.01 -5.45
N PHE A 276 -6.80 16.13 -6.32
CA PHE A 276 -5.58 15.32 -6.31
C PHE A 276 -4.63 15.80 -5.21
N ARG A 277 -4.08 14.85 -4.44
CA ARG A 277 -3.04 15.11 -3.44
C ARG A 277 -1.79 14.29 -3.75
N ALA A 278 -0.67 14.96 -4.01
CA ALA A 278 0.60 14.28 -4.16
C ALA A 278 1.02 13.60 -2.85
N LEU A 279 1.64 12.43 -2.95
CA LEU A 279 2.15 11.72 -1.77
C LEU A 279 3.24 12.54 -1.07
N ALA A 280 4.11 13.19 -1.85
CA ALA A 280 5.16 14.07 -1.34
C ALA A 280 4.60 15.15 -0.40
N ASP A 281 3.53 15.85 -0.82
CA ASP A 281 2.93 16.93 -0.03
C ASP A 281 2.39 16.43 1.32
N ALA A 282 1.74 15.25 1.32
CA ALA A 282 1.26 14.64 2.55
C ALA A 282 2.40 14.27 3.49
N LEU A 283 3.52 13.75 2.94
CA LEU A 283 4.71 13.38 3.70
C LEU A 283 5.45 14.60 4.26
N ASP A 284 5.54 15.70 3.48
CA ASP A 284 6.19 16.94 3.90
C ASP A 284 5.45 17.63 5.04
N VAL A 285 4.11 17.62 5.00
CA VAL A 285 3.27 18.33 5.98
C VAL A 285 3.06 17.50 7.26
N HIS A 286 2.77 16.21 7.15
CA HIS A 286 2.32 15.38 8.27
C HIS A 286 3.33 14.33 8.71
N GLY A 287 4.35 14.06 7.88
CA GLY A 287 5.34 13.01 8.12
C GLY A 287 4.85 11.59 7.81
N PRO A 288 5.78 10.66 7.55
CA PRO A 288 5.45 9.32 7.07
C PRO A 288 4.68 8.47 8.11
N ARG A 289 5.00 8.61 9.39
CA ARG A 289 4.35 7.83 10.45
C ARG A 289 2.88 8.23 10.65
N ALA A 290 2.55 9.52 10.48
CA ALA A 290 1.17 9.99 10.51
C ALA A 290 0.37 9.44 9.32
N VAL A 291 0.93 9.47 8.11
CA VAL A 291 0.30 8.85 6.93
C VAL A 291 0.08 7.36 7.16
N ARG A 292 1.08 6.63 7.70
CA ARG A 292 0.95 5.21 8.01
C ARG A 292 -0.16 4.95 9.03
N VAL A 293 -0.21 5.67 10.14
CA VAL A 293 -1.25 5.51 11.16
C VAL A 293 -2.63 5.83 10.59
N ALA A 294 -2.79 6.92 9.82
CA ALA A 294 -4.07 7.27 9.20
C ALA A 294 -4.59 6.14 8.28
N VAL A 295 -3.72 5.54 7.48
CA VAL A 295 -4.08 4.39 6.63
C VAL A 295 -4.50 3.19 7.47
N LEU A 296 -3.76 2.86 8.55
CA LEU A 296 -4.01 1.68 9.38
C LEU A 296 -5.24 1.83 10.30
N GLN A 297 -5.75 3.04 10.51
CA GLN A 297 -6.98 3.29 11.27
C GLN A 297 -8.25 2.85 10.53
N THR A 298 -8.15 2.60 9.22
CA THR A 298 -9.25 2.07 8.41
C THR A 298 -8.87 0.69 7.87
N HIS A 299 -9.80 -0.26 7.92
CA HIS A 299 -9.58 -1.58 7.34
C HIS A 299 -9.25 -1.47 5.85
N TYR A 300 -8.24 -2.22 5.38
CA TYR A 300 -7.67 -2.05 4.03
C TYR A 300 -8.69 -2.13 2.90
N ARG A 301 -9.75 -2.94 3.03
CA ARG A 301 -10.82 -3.09 2.02
C ARG A 301 -11.82 -1.92 1.98
N LYS A 302 -11.87 -1.07 2.99
CA LYS A 302 -12.80 0.07 3.00
C LYS A 302 -12.18 1.27 2.33
N ALA A 303 -13.01 2.09 1.68
CA ALA A 303 -12.61 3.44 1.31
C ALA A 303 -12.20 4.22 2.57
N THR A 304 -11.26 5.13 2.44
CA THR A 304 -10.75 5.93 3.57
C THR A 304 -10.58 7.38 3.17
N GLU A 305 -10.94 8.27 4.08
CA GLU A 305 -10.62 9.68 4.01
C GLU A 305 -9.16 9.88 4.46
N LEU A 306 -8.37 10.60 3.68
CA LEU A 306 -6.99 10.97 4.00
C LEU A 306 -6.77 12.47 3.80
N GLY A 307 -7.67 13.28 4.36
CA GLY A 307 -7.58 14.73 4.41
C GLY A 307 -6.63 15.23 5.51
N ASP A 308 -6.48 16.56 5.62
CA ASP A 308 -5.60 17.17 6.63
C ASP A 308 -6.07 16.91 8.07
N ALA A 309 -7.38 16.80 8.29
CA ALA A 309 -7.92 16.51 9.62
C ALA A 309 -7.54 15.12 10.10
N GLU A 310 -7.68 14.09 9.23
CA GLU A 310 -7.32 12.70 9.53
C GLU A 310 -5.82 12.54 9.74
N LEU A 311 -5.01 13.17 8.89
CA LEU A 311 -3.55 13.11 8.99
C LEU A 311 -3.04 13.84 10.25
N THR A 312 -3.66 14.97 10.62
CA THR A 312 -3.33 15.69 11.87
C THR A 312 -3.70 14.86 13.11
N ALA A 313 -4.89 14.24 13.11
CA ALA A 313 -5.31 13.34 14.19
C ALA A 313 -4.35 12.14 14.33
N ALA A 314 -3.90 11.58 13.20
CA ALA A 314 -2.93 10.50 13.17
C ALA A 314 -1.55 10.94 13.69
N ALA A 315 -1.09 12.17 13.39
CA ALA A 315 0.12 12.72 13.96
C ALA A 315 0.04 12.82 15.48
N GLY A 316 -1.10 13.23 16.05
CA GLY A 316 -1.35 13.19 17.49
C GLY A 316 -1.29 11.77 18.08
N ALA A 317 -1.75 10.76 17.33
CA ALA A 317 -1.62 9.36 17.74
C ALA A 317 -0.14 8.90 17.77
N VAL A 318 0.65 9.26 16.75
CA VAL A 318 2.10 9.02 16.72
C VAL A 318 2.78 9.68 17.92
N GLY A 319 2.42 10.93 18.24
CA GLY A 319 2.96 11.64 19.41
C GLY A 319 2.74 10.91 20.74
N ARG A 320 1.59 10.22 20.91
CA ARG A 320 1.32 9.39 22.11
C ARG A 320 2.22 8.16 22.18
N LEU A 321 2.48 7.51 21.04
CA LEU A 321 3.41 6.38 20.98
C LEU A 321 4.83 6.80 21.34
N ASP A 322 5.30 7.91 20.77
CA ASP A 322 6.64 8.45 21.04
C ASP A 322 6.78 8.92 22.50
N ALA A 323 5.73 9.49 23.07
CA ALA A 323 5.73 9.86 24.50
C ALA A 323 5.91 8.63 25.40
N LEU A 324 5.27 7.50 25.08
CA LEU A 324 5.51 6.25 25.80
C LEU A 324 6.96 5.78 25.64
N ALA A 325 7.47 5.77 24.41
CA ALA A 325 8.84 5.32 24.13
C ALA A 325 9.89 6.16 24.90
N ARG A 326 9.73 7.48 24.96
CA ARG A 326 10.60 8.39 25.75
C ARG A 326 10.50 8.10 27.24
N ARG A 327 9.30 7.95 27.79
CA ARG A 327 9.07 7.64 29.21
C ARG A 327 9.62 6.26 29.58
N ALA A 328 9.44 5.26 28.74
CA ALA A 328 9.99 3.94 28.93
C ALA A 328 11.52 3.98 28.99
N ARG A 329 12.17 4.68 28.05
CA ARG A 329 13.62 4.90 28.04
C ARG A 329 14.10 5.57 29.32
N ALA A 330 13.43 6.64 29.77
CA ALA A 330 13.76 7.35 31.02
C ALA A 330 13.62 6.44 32.25
N ALA A 331 12.70 5.47 32.20
CA ALA A 331 12.52 4.47 33.29
C ALA A 331 13.47 3.25 33.14
N GLY A 332 14.39 3.25 32.16
CA GLY A 332 15.31 2.14 31.90
C GLY A 332 14.69 0.94 31.22
N LEU A 333 13.50 1.11 30.60
CA LEU A 333 12.82 0.10 29.81
C LEU A 333 13.20 0.26 28.33
N SER A 334 13.91 -0.72 27.77
CA SER A 334 14.46 -0.65 26.40
C SER A 334 13.83 -1.64 25.41
N GLY A 335 12.84 -2.39 25.86
CA GLY A 335 12.26 -3.48 25.04
C GLY A 335 13.10 -4.77 25.12
N GLY A 336 12.59 -5.82 24.47
CA GLY A 336 13.26 -7.12 24.38
C GLY A 336 12.91 -8.10 25.51
N GLY A 337 12.05 -7.71 26.45
CA GLY A 337 11.43 -8.61 27.39
C GLY A 337 10.19 -9.32 26.79
N PRO A 338 9.53 -10.20 27.55
CA PRO A 338 8.30 -10.86 27.11
C PRO A 338 7.15 -9.83 27.07
N PRO A 339 6.48 -9.67 25.89
CA PRO A 339 5.32 -8.80 25.77
C PRO A 339 4.13 -9.30 26.61
N ASP A 340 3.24 -8.36 27.02
CA ASP A 340 1.98 -8.74 27.66
C ASP A 340 1.19 -9.71 26.76
N PRO A 341 0.91 -10.97 27.24
CA PRO A 341 0.30 -11.98 26.40
C PRO A 341 -1.10 -11.58 25.91
N ALA A 342 -1.91 -10.94 26.76
CA ALA A 342 -3.28 -10.59 26.40
C ALA A 342 -3.32 -9.52 25.29
N THR A 343 -2.43 -8.54 25.34
CA THR A 343 -2.25 -7.52 24.30
C THR A 343 -1.82 -8.17 22.98
N ARG A 344 -0.82 -9.07 23.04
CA ARG A 344 -0.32 -9.76 21.87
C ARG A 344 -1.37 -10.68 21.25
N ASP A 345 -2.08 -11.45 22.05
CA ASP A 345 -3.11 -12.37 21.56
C ASP A 345 -4.27 -11.62 20.90
N ARG A 346 -4.70 -10.48 21.46
CA ARG A 346 -5.71 -9.63 20.85
C ARG A 346 -5.23 -9.03 19.52
N PHE A 347 -4.01 -8.52 19.47
CA PHE A 347 -3.42 -8.02 18.22
C PHE A 347 -3.37 -9.10 17.14
N VAL A 348 -2.93 -10.31 17.50
CA VAL A 348 -2.87 -11.46 16.59
C VAL A 348 -4.25 -11.84 16.09
N ALA A 349 -5.25 -11.88 16.99
CA ALA A 349 -6.62 -12.23 16.61
C ALA A 349 -7.21 -11.25 15.56
N GLU A 350 -6.93 -9.95 15.73
CA GLU A 350 -7.38 -8.93 14.79
C GLU A 350 -6.63 -9.03 13.45
N MET A 351 -5.33 -9.21 13.48
CA MET A 351 -4.51 -9.29 12.26
C MET A 351 -4.70 -10.60 11.51
N ASP A 352 -4.93 -11.72 12.22
CA ASP A 352 -5.23 -13.02 11.59
C ASP A 352 -6.61 -13.05 10.93
N ASP A 353 -7.52 -12.16 11.30
CA ASP A 353 -8.85 -12.05 10.69
C ASP A 353 -8.88 -10.95 9.60
N ASP A 354 -8.21 -11.22 8.49
CA ASP A 354 -8.22 -10.36 7.30
C ASP A 354 -7.47 -9.03 7.52
N PHE A 355 -6.34 -9.12 8.22
CA PHE A 355 -5.45 -7.98 8.49
C PHE A 355 -6.19 -6.78 9.12
N GLY A 356 -6.94 -7.03 10.19
CA GLY A 356 -7.77 -6.07 10.90
C GLY A 356 -6.95 -4.99 11.63
N THR A 357 -6.21 -4.15 10.91
CA THR A 357 -5.32 -3.11 11.47
C THR A 357 -6.00 -2.14 12.44
N PRO A 358 -7.29 -1.74 12.28
CA PRO A 358 -7.94 -0.88 13.27
C PRO A 358 -8.05 -1.53 14.65
N GLY A 359 -8.44 -2.80 14.73
CA GLY A 359 -8.51 -3.56 15.98
C GLY A 359 -7.12 -3.82 16.57
N ALA A 360 -6.16 -4.13 15.71
CA ALA A 360 -4.76 -4.29 16.11
C ALA A 360 -4.17 -3.00 16.71
N LEU A 361 -4.41 -1.84 16.09
CA LEU A 361 -4.01 -0.54 16.66
C LEU A 361 -4.72 -0.25 17.98
N ALA A 362 -6.00 -0.60 18.12
CA ALA A 362 -6.71 -0.43 19.38
C ALA A 362 -6.05 -1.23 20.51
N ALA A 363 -5.62 -2.48 20.25
CA ALA A 363 -4.89 -3.27 21.24
C ALA A 363 -3.56 -2.59 21.65
N VAL A 364 -2.83 -2.02 20.70
CA VAL A 364 -1.59 -1.27 20.95
C VAL A 364 -1.87 -0.05 21.80
N PHE A 365 -2.88 0.78 21.47
CA PHE A 365 -3.18 2.00 22.23
C PHE A 365 -3.73 1.73 23.63
N ASP A 366 -4.45 0.64 23.84
CA ASP A 366 -4.87 0.19 25.17
C ASP A 366 -3.64 -0.14 26.05
N ALA A 367 -2.66 -0.87 25.49
CA ALA A 367 -1.40 -1.16 26.14
C ALA A 367 -0.59 0.12 26.47
N VAL A 368 -0.58 1.10 25.57
CA VAL A 368 0.01 2.43 25.82
C VAL A 368 -0.62 3.08 27.05
N GLY A 369 -1.95 3.02 27.18
CA GLY A 369 -2.67 3.57 28.35
C GLY A 369 -2.27 2.88 29.66
N VAL A 370 -2.21 1.54 29.67
CA VAL A 370 -1.79 0.78 30.86
C VAL A 370 -0.34 1.05 31.24
N ALA A 371 0.57 1.11 30.25
CA ALA A 371 1.97 1.41 30.48
C ALA A 371 2.15 2.80 31.08
N HIS A 372 1.45 3.84 30.58
CA HIS A 372 1.49 5.18 31.14
C HIS A 372 1.00 5.20 32.61
N GLN A 373 -0.14 4.54 32.92
CA GLN A 373 -0.65 4.46 34.28
C GLN A 373 0.34 3.80 35.26
N ALA A 374 1.02 2.73 34.81
CA ALA A 374 2.03 2.06 35.63
C ALA A 374 3.26 2.95 35.87
N LEU A 375 3.72 3.66 34.82
CA LEU A 375 4.83 4.62 34.95
C LEU A 375 4.46 5.83 35.86
N ASP A 376 3.21 6.31 35.80
CA ASP A 376 2.72 7.38 36.70
C ASP A 376 2.68 6.95 38.16
N ALA A 377 2.38 5.68 38.41
CA ALA A 377 2.43 5.07 39.74
C ALA A 377 3.86 4.76 40.24
N GLY A 378 4.89 5.03 39.43
CA GLY A 378 6.29 4.70 39.77
C GLY A 378 6.58 3.20 39.73
N ASP A 379 5.81 2.41 38.96
CA ASP A 379 5.95 0.97 38.86
C ASP A 379 6.43 0.55 37.42
N PRO A 380 7.73 0.72 37.14
CA PRO A 380 8.27 0.33 35.85
C PRO A 380 8.22 -1.19 35.60
N ALA A 381 8.22 -2.01 36.62
CA ALA A 381 8.11 -3.46 36.50
C ALA A 381 6.74 -3.86 35.94
N ARG A 382 5.67 -3.19 36.37
CA ARG A 382 4.34 -3.37 35.84
C ARG A 382 4.20 -2.78 34.42
N ALA A 383 4.92 -1.71 34.09
CA ALA A 383 4.89 -1.11 32.75
C ALA A 383 5.61 -1.96 31.70
N ALA A 384 6.70 -2.65 32.07
CA ALA A 384 7.61 -3.34 31.16
C ALA A 384 6.92 -4.26 30.14
N PRO A 385 6.04 -5.23 30.49
CA PRO A 385 5.44 -6.12 29.50
C PRO A 385 4.55 -5.39 28.49
N TYR A 386 3.92 -4.28 28.86
CA TYR A 386 3.12 -3.45 27.94
C TYR A 386 4.00 -2.61 27.03
N VAL A 387 5.12 -2.08 27.52
CA VAL A 387 6.13 -1.39 26.70
C VAL A 387 6.71 -2.37 25.67
N ASP A 388 7.09 -3.58 26.10
CA ASP A 388 7.60 -4.62 25.21
C ASP A 388 6.57 -5.00 24.13
N ALA A 389 5.29 -5.11 24.51
CA ALA A 389 4.20 -5.36 23.55
C ALA A 389 4.06 -4.22 22.55
N VAL A 390 4.04 -2.97 22.99
CA VAL A 390 3.91 -1.80 22.09
C VAL A 390 5.08 -1.76 21.08
N LEU A 391 6.32 -1.97 21.53
CA LEU A 391 7.51 -1.94 20.66
C LEU A 391 7.49 -3.09 19.62
N ASP A 392 7.17 -4.31 20.04
CA ASP A 392 7.10 -5.48 19.16
C ASP A 392 5.97 -5.32 18.11
N LEU A 393 4.76 -4.98 18.56
CA LEU A 393 3.58 -4.92 17.71
C LEU A 393 3.59 -3.74 16.73
N THR A 394 4.11 -2.57 17.14
CA THR A 394 4.31 -1.45 16.21
C THR A 394 5.39 -1.76 15.19
N GLY A 395 6.43 -2.53 15.56
CA GLY A 395 7.42 -3.07 14.64
C GLY A 395 6.80 -3.95 13.56
N ALA A 396 5.88 -4.84 13.94
CA ALA A 396 5.12 -5.70 13.00
C ALA A 396 4.27 -4.90 11.99
N LEU A 397 3.85 -3.67 12.36
CA LEU A 397 3.12 -2.74 11.48
C LEU A 397 4.04 -1.77 10.71
N GLY A 398 5.37 -1.90 10.84
CA GLY A 398 6.32 -0.98 10.22
C GLY A 398 6.23 0.45 10.78
N LEU A 399 5.81 0.60 12.03
CA LEU A 399 5.64 1.89 12.72
C LEU A 399 6.73 2.05 13.80
N PRO A 400 7.95 2.48 13.45
CA PRO A 400 9.01 2.68 14.40
C PRO A 400 8.66 3.81 15.37
N LEU A 401 8.96 3.61 16.65
CA LEU A 401 8.75 4.61 17.68
C LEU A 401 10.01 5.47 17.87
N ASP A 402 9.80 6.76 18.14
CA ASP A 402 10.88 7.69 18.44
C ASP A 402 10.99 7.86 19.95
N ALA A 403 11.96 7.15 20.52
CA ALA A 403 12.30 7.28 21.94
C ALA A 403 13.12 8.55 22.27
N GLY A 404 13.39 9.39 21.27
CA GLY A 404 14.22 10.58 21.41
C GLY A 404 15.70 10.28 21.63
N GLY A 405 16.54 11.31 21.42
CA GLY A 405 17.94 11.34 21.82
C GLY A 405 18.13 12.03 23.17
N ASP A 406 19.38 12.25 23.59
CA ASP A 406 19.70 12.98 24.80
C ASP A 406 19.15 14.42 24.77
N ALA A 407 19.06 15.03 23.58
CA ALA A 407 18.43 16.35 23.40
C ALA A 407 16.92 16.37 23.72
N ASP A 408 16.21 15.26 23.60
CA ASP A 408 14.78 15.18 23.90
C ASP A 408 14.53 15.01 25.40
N ALA A 409 15.46 14.38 26.12
CA ALA A 409 15.42 14.36 27.59
C ALA A 409 15.54 15.77 28.20
N ASP A 410 16.31 16.66 27.54
CA ASP A 410 16.39 18.07 27.94
C ASP A 410 15.07 18.80 27.70
N PHE A 411 14.34 18.49 26.61
CA PHE A 411 13.02 19.07 26.36
C PHE A 411 11.98 18.57 27.38
N ASP A 412 11.97 17.26 27.70
CA ASP A 412 11.10 16.69 28.71
C ASP A 412 11.35 17.37 30.09
N ALA A 413 12.62 17.61 30.46
CA ALA A 413 12.99 18.31 31.66
C ALA A 413 12.51 19.78 31.68
N LEU A 414 12.60 20.47 30.52
CA LEU A 414 12.11 21.85 30.41
C LEU A 414 10.58 21.92 30.47
N VAL A 415 9.85 20.97 29.88
CA VAL A 415 8.38 20.85 29.96
C VAL A 415 7.96 20.60 31.40
N ALA A 416 8.59 19.64 32.10
CA ALA A 416 8.31 19.36 33.51
C ALA A 416 8.56 20.58 34.40
N ARG A 417 9.63 21.35 34.16
CA ARG A 417 9.91 22.61 34.89
C ARG A 417 8.86 23.68 34.61
N ARG A 418 8.40 23.79 33.36
CA ARG A 418 7.31 24.72 33.01
C ARG A 418 6.02 24.36 33.74
N ASP A 419 5.65 23.08 33.79
CA ASP A 419 4.44 22.60 34.42
C ASP A 419 4.52 22.82 35.97
N ALA A 420 5.67 22.56 36.58
CA ALA A 420 5.90 22.86 37.98
C ALA A 420 5.78 24.36 38.27
N ALA A 421 6.31 25.23 37.41
CA ALA A 421 6.17 26.69 37.54
C ALA A 421 4.69 27.12 37.44
N ARG A 422 3.91 26.56 36.51
CA ARG A 422 2.46 26.81 36.40
C ARG A 422 1.71 26.38 37.69
N ALA A 423 2.01 25.18 38.18
CA ALA A 423 1.39 24.64 39.37
C ALA A 423 1.72 25.50 40.61
N ALA A 424 2.91 26.12 40.65
CA ALA A 424 3.32 27.05 41.70
C ALA A 424 2.79 28.50 41.49
N GLY A 425 2.09 28.80 40.40
CA GLY A 425 1.59 30.13 40.05
C GLY A 425 2.67 31.07 39.48
N ASP A 426 3.88 30.57 39.20
CA ASP A 426 4.95 31.35 38.57
C ASP A 426 4.79 31.34 37.04
N TYR A 427 3.80 32.10 36.59
CA TYR A 427 3.49 32.21 35.16
C TYR A 427 4.60 32.86 34.35
N ALA A 428 5.39 33.75 34.96
CA ALA A 428 6.50 34.43 34.26
C ALA A 428 7.61 33.43 33.90
N THR A 429 7.92 32.46 34.76
CA THR A 429 8.87 31.37 34.44
C THR A 429 8.27 30.39 33.45
N ALA A 430 6.98 30.05 33.60
CA ALA A 430 6.31 29.14 32.67
C ALA A 430 6.27 29.68 31.22
N ASP A 431 5.98 30.97 31.04
CA ASP A 431 5.96 31.64 29.75
C ASP A 431 7.36 31.69 29.11
N ARG A 432 8.40 32.03 29.89
CA ARG A 432 9.78 32.00 29.37
C ARG A 432 10.20 30.62 28.90
N LEU A 433 9.85 29.56 29.61
CA LEU A 433 10.16 28.18 29.23
C LEU A 433 9.38 27.75 27.99
N ARG A 434 8.12 28.16 27.82
CA ARG A 434 7.33 27.95 26.62
C ARG A 434 7.98 28.62 25.42
N ASP A 435 8.40 29.87 25.56
CA ASP A 435 8.99 30.64 24.45
C ASP A 435 10.39 30.09 24.08
N ASP A 436 11.19 29.61 25.04
CA ASP A 436 12.45 28.91 24.78
C ASP A 436 12.20 27.63 23.98
N LEU A 437 11.24 26.79 24.41
CA LEU A 437 10.86 25.57 23.68
C LEU A 437 10.37 25.88 22.29
N ALA A 438 9.51 26.89 22.11
CA ALA A 438 9.01 27.31 20.80
C ALA A 438 10.13 27.78 19.87
N SER A 439 11.14 28.48 20.40
CA SER A 439 12.33 28.94 19.64
C SER A 439 13.20 27.77 19.14
N ARG A 440 13.12 26.61 19.80
CA ARG A 440 13.80 25.36 19.44
C ARG A 440 12.94 24.44 18.58
N GLY A 441 11.80 24.94 18.06
CA GLY A 441 10.90 24.18 17.21
C GLY A 441 9.99 23.19 17.95
N ILE A 442 9.82 23.37 19.27
CA ILE A 442 8.94 22.53 20.08
C ILE A 442 7.58 23.20 20.24
N VAL A 443 6.52 22.45 19.96
CA VAL A 443 5.13 22.86 20.16
C VAL A 443 4.59 22.16 21.41
N LEU A 444 3.95 22.92 22.30
CA LEU A 444 3.35 22.40 23.53
C LEU A 444 1.83 22.33 23.40
N GLU A 445 1.26 21.23 23.85
CA GLU A 445 -0.20 21.01 23.97
C GLU A 445 -0.53 20.74 25.43
N ASP A 446 -1.28 21.66 26.05
CA ASP A 446 -1.80 21.45 27.39
C ASP A 446 -3.04 20.54 27.34
N THR A 447 -2.99 19.40 28.02
CA THR A 447 -4.10 18.45 28.14
C THR A 447 -4.52 18.30 29.61
N PRO A 448 -5.73 17.75 29.89
CA PRO A 448 -6.14 17.45 31.26
C PRO A 448 -5.16 16.53 32.02
N ASP A 449 -4.41 15.69 31.28
CA ASP A 449 -3.47 14.71 31.82
C ASP A 449 -2.02 15.24 31.90
N GLY A 450 -1.76 16.52 31.58
CA GLY A 450 -0.43 17.14 31.56
C GLY A 450 -0.10 17.80 30.21
N THR A 451 1.09 18.40 30.11
CA THR A 451 1.57 19.03 28.88
C THR A 451 2.26 17.99 27.97
N ARG A 452 1.87 17.95 26.74
CA ARG A 452 2.52 17.17 25.66
C ARG A 452 3.32 18.10 24.77
N TRP A 453 4.34 17.56 24.12
CA TRP A 453 5.10 18.31 23.15
C TRP A 453 5.44 17.48 21.91
N HIS A 454 5.62 18.16 20.79
CA HIS A 454 6.12 17.58 19.53
C HIS A 454 7.03 18.59 18.82
N ARG A 455 7.85 18.11 17.90
CA ARG A 455 8.66 18.97 17.03
C ARG A 455 7.79 19.51 15.89
N ARG A 456 8.03 20.76 15.49
CA ARG A 456 7.40 21.35 14.30
C ARG A 456 7.79 20.61 13.05
#